data_5663656f60f259a9a6796a9ac6a9a5b0
#
_entry.id   5663656f60f259a9a6796a9ac6a9a5b0
#
_cell.length_a   1.000
_cell.length_b   1.000
_cell.length_c   1.000
_cell.angle_alpha   90.00
_cell.angle_beta   90.00
_cell.angle_gamma   90.00
#
_symmetry.space_group_name_H-M   'P 1'
#
loop_
_entity.id
_entity.type
_entity.pdbx_description
1 polymer ?
#
loop_
_entity_poly.entity_id
_entity_poly.type
_entity_poly.pdbx_seq_one_letter_code
_entity_poly.pdbx_strand_id
1 'polypeptide(L)'
;MNIRILAPLALCLALVGSTPGETGPTLAVKPTWVKAGRVLDVKSGRYLLNQGILIEGGTIIKLGAWDTVRPGVPLDAVVIDLSRATVIPGLIDCHAHLLDAMDPTINGADELTLTLTKFAPTKRVLLGAAMAREDLEGGFTTVRVLGHSGIDGDVSLRDAIRNRWVPGPRIVASARKITPYGGQAQVMPFQSGVVQAILDQEYLPVSNPEEGRRAVLENLRVRADLIKVVVDEGERVLDDDTMKAIVAEAHRVGVRVAAHATSPLGIQVAIEAGVDSIEHADEATAQQFQAMRDKGIYLVPTLWPRDMLVVARSTTNPPPGTHPDPEATKDQIVAEQRARLDLARKLGVKMAFGSDEWYAWPDKTRGQATRHLLEALQTFGMSPADALRSATVSAAELLNVGHLLGSLEPGKYADLIALEGDPLLNLNDLEKVKFVMKGGEIVRDDFHSATSSNLK
;
A
#
# COMPACT_ATOMS: atom_id res chain seq x y z
N MET A 1 -61.70 12.91 -37.51
CA MET A 1 -61.18 12.17 -36.34
C MET A 1 -59.65 12.28 -36.40
N ASN A 2 -59.08 13.27 -35.70
CA ASN A 2 -57.68 13.69 -35.87
C ASN A 2 -56.76 12.81 -35.02
N ILE A 3 -55.83 12.12 -35.65
CA ILE A 3 -54.74 11.41 -35.03
C ILE A 3 -53.57 12.41 -34.88
N ARG A 4 -53.24 12.79 -33.64
CA ARG A 4 -52.03 13.58 -33.35
C ARG A 4 -50.88 12.60 -33.13
N ILE A 5 -49.88 12.73 -34.01
CA ILE A 5 -48.58 12.09 -33.93
C ILE A 5 -47.77 12.83 -32.86
N LEU A 6 -47.38 12.16 -31.79
CA LEU A 6 -46.44 12.66 -30.80
C LEU A 6 -45.01 12.45 -31.31
N ALA A 7 -44.28 13.52 -31.45
CA ALA A 7 -42.84 13.51 -31.75
C ALA A 7 -42.02 13.03 -30.55
N PRO A 8 -40.86 12.36 -30.74
CA PRO A 8 -40.02 11.93 -29.66
C PRO A 8 -39.29 13.13 -29.01
N LEU A 9 -39.35 13.16 -27.68
CA LEU A 9 -38.63 14.12 -26.87
C LEU A 9 -37.14 13.80 -26.95
N ALA A 10 -36.37 14.66 -27.60
CA ALA A 10 -34.91 14.63 -27.58
C ALA A 10 -34.43 15.03 -26.17
N LEU A 11 -33.87 14.06 -25.43
CA LEU A 11 -33.23 14.28 -24.16
C LEU A 11 -31.91 15.04 -24.40
N CYS A 12 -31.93 16.37 -24.25
CA CYS A 12 -30.72 17.16 -24.17
C CYS A 12 -29.96 16.77 -22.91
N LEU A 13 -28.82 16.07 -23.08
CA LEU A 13 -27.80 15.98 -22.07
C LEU A 13 -27.26 17.40 -21.84
N ALA A 14 -27.75 18.06 -20.81
CA ALA A 14 -27.12 19.26 -20.30
C ALA A 14 -25.76 18.84 -19.72
N LEU A 15 -24.68 19.23 -20.40
CA LEU A 15 -23.36 19.37 -19.81
C LEU A 15 -23.50 20.23 -18.57
N VAL A 16 -23.50 19.62 -17.38
CA VAL A 16 -23.32 20.34 -16.13
C VAL A 16 -21.91 20.91 -16.18
N GLY A 17 -21.82 22.14 -16.64
CA GLY A 17 -20.62 22.94 -16.48
C GLY A 17 -20.29 22.98 -14.99
N SER A 18 -19.14 22.43 -14.60
CA SER A 18 -18.55 22.66 -13.30
C SER A 18 -18.43 24.17 -13.11
N THR A 19 -19.23 24.72 -12.21
CA THR A 19 -18.98 26.06 -11.67
C THR A 19 -17.54 26.09 -11.16
N PRO A 20 -16.71 27.07 -11.55
CA PRO A 20 -15.42 27.26 -10.91
C PRO A 20 -15.73 27.59 -9.43
N GLY A 21 -15.48 26.62 -8.54
CA GLY A 21 -15.38 26.93 -7.11
C GLY A 21 -14.31 28.01 -6.98
N GLU A 22 -14.58 29.03 -6.19
CA GLU A 22 -13.63 30.09 -5.86
C GLU A 22 -12.28 29.47 -5.49
N THR A 23 -11.37 29.46 -6.43
CA THR A 23 -9.96 29.22 -6.16
C THR A 23 -9.49 30.49 -5.46
N GLY A 24 -9.36 30.42 -4.12
CA GLY A 24 -8.53 31.38 -3.42
C GLY A 24 -7.19 31.49 -4.18
N PRO A 25 -6.45 32.61 -4.06
CA PRO A 25 -5.26 32.85 -4.86
C PRO A 25 -4.33 31.65 -4.74
N THR A 26 -4.25 30.87 -5.79
CA THR A 26 -3.26 29.80 -5.90
C THR A 26 -1.93 30.53 -5.96
N LEU A 27 -1.22 30.58 -4.85
CA LEU A 27 0.17 31.05 -4.86
C LEU A 27 0.86 30.20 -5.93
N ALA A 28 1.33 30.85 -6.98
CA ALA A 28 2.03 30.17 -8.06
C ALA A 28 3.19 29.42 -7.41
N VAL A 29 3.09 28.07 -7.41
CA VAL A 29 4.14 27.24 -6.86
C VAL A 29 5.36 27.45 -7.73
N LYS A 30 6.42 28.03 -7.15
CA LYS A 30 7.65 28.29 -7.90
C LYS A 30 8.23 26.98 -8.41
N PRO A 31 8.83 26.98 -9.59
CA PRO A 31 9.60 25.86 -10.07
C PRO A 31 10.66 25.45 -9.03
N THR A 32 10.90 24.18 -8.92
CA THR A 32 11.91 23.64 -7.98
C THR A 32 13.00 22.93 -8.79
N TRP A 33 14.24 23.23 -8.48
CA TRP A 33 15.40 22.54 -9.04
C TRP A 33 16.13 21.77 -7.96
N VAL A 34 16.04 20.44 -8.03
CA VAL A 34 16.77 19.54 -7.14
C VAL A 34 18.10 19.18 -7.81
N LYS A 35 19.21 19.47 -7.10
CA LYS A 35 20.56 19.11 -7.49
C LYS A 35 20.97 17.85 -6.75
N ALA A 36 20.91 16.68 -7.40
CA ALA A 36 21.18 15.38 -6.81
C ALA A 36 22.60 14.88 -7.13
N GLY A 37 23.33 14.37 -6.13
CA GLY A 37 24.64 13.76 -6.34
C GLY A 37 24.55 12.46 -7.13
N ARG A 38 23.59 11.63 -6.79
CA ARG A 38 23.24 10.43 -7.54
C ARG A 38 21.73 10.17 -7.45
N VAL A 39 21.15 9.74 -8.55
CA VAL A 39 19.74 9.34 -8.67
C VAL A 39 19.71 7.88 -9.02
N LEU A 40 18.92 7.09 -8.29
CA LEU A 40 18.69 5.69 -8.62
C LEU A 40 17.70 5.57 -9.78
N ASP A 41 18.17 5.04 -10.89
CA ASP A 41 17.28 4.45 -11.90
C ASP A 41 16.85 3.05 -11.44
N VAL A 42 15.68 2.96 -10.83
CA VAL A 42 15.15 1.72 -10.27
C VAL A 42 14.84 0.66 -11.32
N LYS A 43 14.66 1.04 -12.59
CA LYS A 43 14.42 0.11 -13.69
C LYS A 43 15.69 -0.65 -14.07
N SER A 44 16.80 0.06 -14.18
CA SER A 44 18.10 -0.54 -14.50
C SER A 44 18.88 -1.01 -13.26
N GLY A 45 18.52 -0.56 -12.04
CA GLY A 45 19.27 -0.82 -10.82
C GLY A 45 20.63 -0.11 -10.79
N ARG A 46 20.78 1.06 -11.45
CA ARG A 46 22.04 1.81 -11.56
C ARG A 46 21.86 3.25 -11.11
N TYR A 47 22.96 3.87 -10.69
CA TYR A 47 22.97 5.29 -10.37
C TYR A 47 23.28 6.15 -11.61
N LEU A 48 22.50 7.20 -11.76
CA LEU A 48 22.81 8.36 -12.61
C LEU A 48 23.50 9.40 -11.73
N LEU A 49 24.73 9.77 -12.08
CA LEU A 49 25.53 10.70 -11.27
C LEU A 49 25.27 12.16 -11.68
N ASN A 50 25.36 13.08 -10.69
CA ASN A 50 25.29 14.52 -10.89
C ASN A 50 24.07 14.96 -11.70
N GLN A 51 22.86 14.56 -11.21
CA GLN A 51 21.60 14.82 -11.91
C GLN A 51 20.91 16.08 -11.37
N GLY A 52 20.35 16.85 -12.30
CA GLY A 52 19.36 17.90 -12.02
C GLY A 52 17.96 17.40 -12.29
N ILE A 53 17.02 17.71 -11.37
CA ILE A 53 15.61 17.43 -11.53
C ILE A 53 14.86 18.75 -11.48
N LEU A 54 14.24 19.15 -12.61
CA LEU A 54 13.37 20.32 -12.66
C LEU A 54 11.92 19.89 -12.45
N ILE A 55 11.25 20.55 -11.51
CA ILE A 55 9.89 20.24 -11.07
C ILE A 55 9.04 21.49 -11.23
N GLU A 56 7.87 21.33 -11.86
CA GLU A 56 6.85 22.39 -11.99
C GLU A 56 5.47 21.79 -11.71
N GLY A 57 4.66 22.47 -10.91
CA GLY A 57 3.31 22.01 -10.59
C GLY A 57 3.25 20.61 -9.97
N GLY A 58 4.30 20.19 -9.25
CA GLY A 58 4.39 18.88 -8.64
C GLY A 58 4.83 17.74 -9.56
N THR A 59 5.16 18.05 -10.83
CA THR A 59 5.54 17.09 -11.86
C THR A 59 7.00 17.31 -12.27
N ILE A 60 7.72 16.22 -12.51
CA ILE A 60 9.08 16.27 -13.07
C ILE A 60 8.99 16.69 -14.53
N ILE A 61 9.57 17.83 -14.88
CA ILE A 61 9.60 18.35 -16.26
C ILE A 61 10.85 17.87 -16.97
N LYS A 62 11.98 17.81 -16.25
CA LYS A 62 13.25 17.40 -16.83
C LYS A 62 14.11 16.69 -15.78
N LEU A 63 14.79 15.63 -16.19
CA LEU A 63 15.82 14.95 -15.44
C LEU A 63 17.02 14.73 -16.36
N GLY A 64 18.23 15.02 -15.91
CA GLY A 64 19.45 14.84 -16.68
C GLY A 64 20.66 15.41 -15.96
N ALA A 65 21.85 15.35 -16.60
CA ALA A 65 23.06 15.93 -16.04
C ALA A 65 22.87 17.41 -15.66
N TRP A 66 23.50 17.85 -14.56
CA TRP A 66 23.33 19.23 -14.03
C TRP A 66 23.49 20.29 -15.12
N ASP A 67 24.56 20.21 -15.91
CA ASP A 67 24.87 21.21 -16.95
C ASP A 67 23.87 21.21 -18.09
N THR A 68 23.16 20.09 -18.30
CA THR A 68 22.12 19.95 -19.31
C THR A 68 20.76 20.49 -18.82
N VAL A 69 20.47 20.38 -17.54
CA VAL A 69 19.20 20.84 -16.95
C VAL A 69 19.26 22.31 -16.60
N ARG A 70 20.36 22.78 -16.01
CA ARG A 70 20.58 24.14 -15.47
C ARG A 70 20.20 25.28 -16.44
N PRO A 71 20.53 25.25 -17.73
CA PRO A 71 20.16 26.34 -18.65
C PRO A 71 18.64 26.56 -18.81
N GLY A 72 17.83 25.54 -18.51
CA GLY A 72 16.37 25.61 -18.56
C GLY A 72 15.69 25.89 -17.22
N VAL A 73 16.48 26.10 -16.13
CA VAL A 73 15.94 26.37 -14.81
C VAL A 73 15.55 27.85 -14.71
N PRO A 74 14.30 28.20 -14.35
CA PRO A 74 13.88 29.57 -14.13
C PRO A 74 14.71 30.27 -13.04
N LEU A 75 14.97 31.57 -13.19
CA LEU A 75 15.79 32.34 -12.25
C LEU A 75 15.20 32.44 -10.85
N ASP A 76 13.90 32.32 -10.71
CA ASP A 76 13.14 32.35 -9.46
C ASP A 76 12.88 30.95 -8.88
N ALA A 77 13.44 29.89 -9.49
CA ALA A 77 13.27 28.53 -9.02
C ALA A 77 13.87 28.34 -7.61
N VAL A 78 13.18 27.58 -6.79
CA VAL A 78 13.71 27.12 -5.49
C VAL A 78 14.77 26.06 -5.75
N VAL A 79 15.96 26.27 -5.19
CA VAL A 79 17.07 25.30 -5.32
C VAL A 79 17.13 24.42 -4.07
N ILE A 80 17.10 23.10 -4.29
CA ILE A 80 17.30 22.10 -3.23
C ILE A 80 18.62 21.37 -3.53
N ASP A 81 19.60 21.55 -2.66
CA ASP A 81 20.93 20.94 -2.83
C ASP A 81 21.03 19.59 -2.12
N LEU A 82 20.83 18.52 -2.88
CA LEU A 82 21.03 17.13 -2.49
C LEU A 82 22.29 16.53 -3.16
N SER A 83 23.29 17.36 -3.45
CA SER A 83 24.51 16.93 -4.18
C SER A 83 25.36 15.91 -3.42
N ARG A 84 25.14 15.75 -2.11
CA ARG A 84 25.81 14.75 -1.27
C ARG A 84 24.94 13.54 -0.94
N ALA A 85 23.70 13.52 -1.43
CA ALA A 85 22.72 12.49 -1.11
C ALA A 85 22.51 11.49 -2.27
N THR A 86 21.97 10.35 -1.91
CA THR A 86 21.35 9.41 -2.85
C THR A 86 19.87 9.73 -2.92
N VAL A 87 19.38 10.03 -4.11
CA VAL A 87 17.95 10.29 -4.39
C VAL A 87 17.34 9.06 -5.04
N ILE A 88 16.23 8.62 -4.51
CA ILE A 88 15.45 7.49 -5.06
C ILE A 88 13.98 7.91 -5.18
N PRO A 89 13.14 7.21 -5.97
CA PRO A 89 11.70 7.47 -5.99
C PRO A 89 11.09 7.30 -4.61
N GLY A 90 9.99 8.00 -4.34
CA GLY A 90 9.18 7.77 -3.15
C GLY A 90 8.73 6.31 -3.09
N LEU A 91 8.78 5.73 -1.89
CA LEU A 91 8.44 4.33 -1.65
C LEU A 91 6.92 4.11 -1.69
N ILE A 92 6.53 2.90 -2.07
CA ILE A 92 5.14 2.46 -2.17
C ILE A 92 4.98 1.19 -1.34
N ASP A 93 3.99 1.19 -0.44
CA ASP A 93 3.55 0.02 0.31
C ASP A 93 2.23 -0.48 -0.25
N CYS A 94 2.20 -1.72 -0.76
CA CYS A 94 1.02 -2.32 -1.38
C CYS A 94 0.13 -3.10 -0.41
N HIS A 95 0.45 -3.13 0.89
CA HIS A 95 -0.37 -3.79 1.89
C HIS A 95 -0.18 -3.14 3.25
N ALA A 96 -1.05 -2.21 3.60
CA ALA A 96 -0.99 -1.46 4.84
C ALA A 96 -2.34 -1.47 5.57
N HIS A 97 -2.30 -1.31 6.91
CA HIS A 97 -3.45 -1.16 7.80
C HIS A 97 -3.26 0.11 8.64
N LEU A 98 -3.63 1.28 8.07
CA LEU A 98 -3.38 2.58 8.68
C LEU A 98 -4.29 2.92 9.88
N LEU A 99 -5.48 2.31 9.95
CA LEU A 99 -6.46 2.63 10.97
C LEU A 99 -6.36 1.72 12.21
N ASP A 100 -5.31 0.92 12.26
CA ASP A 100 -4.95 0.07 13.38
C ASP A 100 -3.60 0.47 13.96
N ALA A 101 -3.48 0.38 15.29
CA ALA A 101 -2.23 0.56 16.03
C ALA A 101 -2.26 -0.41 17.20
N MET A 102 -2.11 -1.69 16.89
CA MET A 102 -2.24 -2.78 17.85
C MET A 102 -1.00 -2.88 18.74
N ASP A 103 -1.20 -3.32 19.98
CA ASP A 103 -0.10 -3.59 20.91
C ASP A 103 0.60 -4.90 20.52
N PRO A 104 1.89 -4.90 20.15
CA PRO A 104 2.61 -6.11 19.76
C PRO A 104 2.82 -7.11 20.90
N THR A 105 2.49 -6.77 22.15
CA THR A 105 2.57 -7.66 23.30
C THR A 105 1.30 -8.47 23.54
N ILE A 106 0.22 -8.16 22.81
CA ILE A 106 -1.08 -8.83 22.91
C ILE A 106 -1.28 -9.72 21.68
N ASN A 107 -2.00 -10.82 21.85
CA ASN A 107 -2.42 -11.65 20.72
C ASN A 107 -3.16 -10.83 19.67
N GLY A 108 -2.77 -10.93 18.41
CA GLY A 108 -3.32 -10.10 17.33
C GLY A 108 -4.84 -10.17 17.19
N ALA A 109 -5.46 -11.36 17.38
CA ALA A 109 -6.92 -11.52 17.32
C ALA A 109 -7.61 -10.82 18.50
N ASP A 110 -7.05 -10.95 19.69
CA ASP A 110 -7.59 -10.30 20.90
C ASP A 110 -7.43 -8.78 20.79
N GLU A 111 -6.28 -8.29 20.33
CA GLU A 111 -6.02 -6.87 20.20
C GLU A 111 -6.85 -6.23 19.08
N LEU A 112 -7.03 -6.91 17.94
CA LEU A 112 -7.96 -6.46 16.91
C LEU A 112 -9.37 -6.27 17.46
N THR A 113 -9.86 -7.25 18.23
CA THR A 113 -11.17 -7.16 18.87
C THR A 113 -11.24 -6.01 19.87
N LEU A 114 -10.21 -5.82 20.68
CA LEU A 114 -10.14 -4.71 21.61
C LEU A 114 -10.15 -3.38 20.88
N THR A 115 -9.39 -3.24 19.80
CA THR A 115 -9.35 -2.03 18.97
C THR A 115 -10.71 -1.73 18.35
N LEU A 116 -11.35 -2.73 17.73
CA LEU A 116 -12.64 -2.59 17.06
C LEU A 116 -13.80 -2.30 18.04
N THR A 117 -13.71 -2.76 19.27
CA THR A 117 -14.76 -2.55 20.29
C THR A 117 -14.52 -1.32 21.16
N LYS A 118 -13.27 -0.94 21.41
CA LYS A 118 -12.92 0.26 22.22
C LYS A 118 -12.94 1.56 21.44
N PHE A 119 -12.65 1.53 20.16
CA PHE A 119 -12.48 2.74 19.36
C PHE A 119 -13.61 2.92 18.36
N ALA A 120 -14.34 4.05 18.50
CA ALA A 120 -15.30 4.46 17.48
C ALA A 120 -14.59 4.65 16.12
N PRO A 121 -15.27 4.38 14.98
CA PRO A 121 -14.68 4.53 13.63
C PRO A 121 -14.01 5.90 13.41
N THR A 122 -14.61 6.97 13.88
CA THR A 122 -14.04 8.34 13.80
C THR A 122 -12.71 8.47 14.54
N LYS A 123 -12.56 7.84 15.70
CA LYS A 123 -11.29 7.83 16.46
C LYS A 123 -10.22 7.06 15.68
N ARG A 124 -10.57 5.97 15.04
CA ARG A 124 -9.66 5.18 14.22
C ARG A 124 -9.18 5.95 12.99
N VAL A 125 -10.04 6.77 12.35
CA VAL A 125 -9.61 7.66 11.25
C VAL A 125 -8.60 8.70 11.73
N LEU A 126 -8.79 9.27 12.94
CA LEU A 126 -7.81 10.21 13.51
C LEU A 126 -6.48 9.53 13.85
N LEU A 127 -6.52 8.31 14.37
CA LEU A 127 -5.33 7.48 14.57
C LEU A 127 -4.65 7.23 13.23
N GLY A 128 -5.43 6.83 12.20
CA GLY A 128 -4.95 6.59 10.85
C GLY A 128 -4.28 7.82 10.22
N ALA A 129 -4.75 9.03 10.54
CA ALA A 129 -4.09 10.26 10.08
C ALA A 129 -2.69 10.43 10.70
N ALA A 130 -2.50 10.05 11.98
CA ALA A 130 -1.18 10.05 12.61
C ALA A 130 -0.26 9.00 11.98
N MET A 131 -0.75 7.77 11.81
CA MET A 131 0.01 6.67 11.17
C MET A 131 0.39 7.01 9.73
N ALA A 132 -0.54 7.57 8.95
CA ALA A 132 -0.29 8.01 7.59
C ALA A 132 0.79 9.10 7.50
N ARG A 133 0.79 10.04 8.44
CA ARG A 133 1.84 11.05 8.52
C ARG A 133 3.21 10.42 8.77
N GLU A 134 3.30 9.48 9.71
CA GLU A 134 4.55 8.79 10.03
C GLU A 134 5.08 7.97 8.84
N ASP A 135 4.20 7.27 8.09
CA ASP A 135 4.58 6.58 6.87
C ASP A 135 5.14 7.55 5.81
N LEU A 136 4.45 8.70 5.61
CA LEU A 136 4.92 9.71 4.68
C LEU A 136 6.28 10.28 5.09
N GLU A 137 6.48 10.64 6.36
CA GLU A 137 7.75 11.12 6.90
C GLU A 137 8.84 10.02 6.84
N GLY A 138 8.42 8.75 6.87
CA GLY A 138 9.26 7.57 6.63
C GLY A 138 9.71 7.38 5.20
N GLY A 139 9.11 8.08 4.23
CA GLY A 139 9.45 8.00 2.80
C GLY A 139 8.45 7.21 1.95
N PHE A 140 7.38 6.68 2.53
CA PHE A 140 6.29 6.04 1.79
C PHE A 140 5.32 7.12 1.29
N THR A 141 5.43 7.45 0.00
CA THR A 141 4.61 8.51 -0.61
C THR A 141 3.26 8.00 -1.13
N THR A 142 3.11 6.68 -1.23
CA THR A 142 1.87 6.01 -1.63
C THR A 142 1.70 4.71 -0.83
N VAL A 143 0.46 4.42 -0.38
CA VAL A 143 0.11 3.19 0.32
C VAL A 143 -1.20 2.63 -0.20
N ARG A 144 -1.33 1.30 -0.22
CA ARG A 144 -2.58 0.58 -0.47
C ARG A 144 -3.09 0.02 0.85
N VAL A 145 -4.26 0.50 1.29
CA VAL A 145 -4.91 0.04 2.52
C VAL A 145 -5.84 -1.11 2.21
N LEU A 146 -5.68 -2.24 2.90
CA LEU A 146 -6.38 -3.49 2.61
C LEU A 146 -7.32 -3.95 3.73
N GLY A 147 -8.15 -3.04 4.22
CA GLY A 147 -9.17 -3.31 5.23
C GLY A 147 -8.76 -2.90 6.64
N HIS A 148 -9.54 -3.36 7.63
CA HIS A 148 -9.53 -2.88 9.01
C HIS A 148 -9.76 -1.36 9.12
N SER A 149 -10.63 -0.86 8.25
CA SER A 149 -10.86 0.57 8.09
C SER A 149 -12.28 1.00 8.46
N GLY A 150 -13.09 0.08 8.96
CA GLY A 150 -14.53 0.28 9.06
C GLY A 150 -15.17 0.33 7.68
N ILE A 151 -16.36 0.94 7.59
CA ILE A 151 -17.13 0.96 6.33
C ILE A 151 -16.40 1.75 5.24
N ASP A 152 -15.79 2.90 5.59
CA ASP A 152 -15.20 3.85 4.64
C ASP A 152 -14.07 4.71 5.26
N GLY A 153 -13.47 4.28 6.35
CA GLY A 153 -12.48 5.08 7.07
C GLY A 153 -11.22 5.38 6.27
N ASP A 154 -10.73 4.40 5.49
CA ASP A 154 -9.59 4.57 4.58
C ASP A 154 -9.94 5.50 3.41
N VAL A 155 -11.17 5.43 2.88
CA VAL A 155 -11.69 6.33 1.86
C VAL A 155 -11.77 7.77 2.42
N SER A 156 -12.28 7.92 3.63
CA SER A 156 -12.37 9.23 4.31
C SER A 156 -10.99 9.82 4.57
N LEU A 157 -10.03 9.01 5.02
CA LEU A 157 -8.65 9.43 5.23
C LEU A 157 -7.97 9.81 3.91
N ARG A 158 -8.15 9.01 2.85
CA ARG A 158 -7.67 9.32 1.49
C ARG A 158 -8.17 10.69 1.03
N ASP A 159 -9.48 10.93 1.17
CA ASP A 159 -10.09 12.17 0.73
C ASP A 159 -9.62 13.37 1.57
N ALA A 160 -9.41 13.20 2.89
CA ALA A 160 -8.84 14.23 3.75
C ALA A 160 -7.41 14.61 3.35
N ILE A 161 -6.57 13.60 3.04
CA ILE A 161 -5.19 13.83 2.54
C ILE A 161 -5.21 14.50 1.16
N ARG A 162 -6.08 14.04 0.24
CA ARG A 162 -6.23 14.63 -1.10
C ARG A 162 -6.62 16.09 -1.03
N ASN A 163 -7.52 16.43 -0.11
CA ASN A 163 -7.98 17.80 0.12
C ASN A 163 -7.00 18.62 0.98
N ARG A 164 -5.85 18.07 1.38
CA ARG A 164 -4.81 18.72 2.22
C ARG A 164 -5.33 19.13 3.62
N TRP A 165 -6.36 18.45 4.13
CA TRP A 165 -6.84 18.67 5.51
C TRP A 165 -5.87 18.07 6.53
N VAL A 166 -5.25 16.95 6.17
CA VAL A 166 -4.21 16.27 6.96
C VAL A 166 -3.06 15.83 6.07
N PRO A 167 -1.80 15.78 6.58
CA PRO A 167 -0.67 15.22 5.84
C PRO A 167 -0.78 13.69 5.76
N GLY A 168 -0.26 13.11 4.69
CA GLY A 168 -0.19 11.66 4.50
C GLY A 168 0.23 11.27 3.08
N PRO A 169 0.49 9.97 2.83
CA PRO A 169 0.77 9.45 1.49
C PRO A 169 -0.48 9.49 0.61
N ARG A 170 -0.33 9.18 -0.68
CA ARG A 170 -1.50 8.83 -1.49
C ARG A 170 -2.04 7.49 -1.01
N ILE A 171 -3.33 7.42 -0.76
CA ILE A 171 -3.98 6.18 -0.34
C ILE A 171 -4.75 5.59 -1.51
N VAL A 172 -4.58 4.28 -1.72
CA VAL A 172 -5.44 3.43 -2.55
C VAL A 172 -6.28 2.61 -1.57
N ALA A 173 -7.57 2.93 -1.47
CA ALA A 173 -8.47 2.49 -0.40
C ALA A 173 -9.35 1.32 -0.83
N SER A 174 -9.50 0.29 0.01
CA SER A 174 -10.31 -0.90 -0.27
C SER A 174 -11.70 -0.91 0.36
N ALA A 175 -11.94 -0.09 1.39
CA ALA A 175 -13.10 -0.18 2.25
C ALA A 175 -13.19 -1.55 2.97
N ARG A 176 -14.41 -2.15 3.08
CA ARG A 176 -14.60 -3.42 3.78
C ARG A 176 -14.05 -4.62 3.00
N LYS A 177 -13.53 -5.61 3.72
CA LYS A 177 -13.07 -6.87 3.14
C LYS A 177 -14.27 -7.76 2.78
N ILE A 178 -14.25 -8.34 1.58
CA ILE A 178 -15.20 -9.41 1.21
C ILE A 178 -14.64 -10.73 1.74
N THR A 179 -15.45 -11.56 2.38
CA THR A 179 -15.01 -12.78 3.05
C THR A 179 -16.05 -13.90 2.90
N PRO A 180 -15.66 -15.19 2.96
CA PRO A 180 -16.65 -16.26 3.07
C PRO A 180 -17.42 -16.19 4.39
N TYR A 181 -18.63 -16.71 4.44
CA TYR A 181 -19.33 -16.93 5.70
C TYR A 181 -18.51 -17.87 6.59
N GLY A 182 -18.35 -17.50 7.87
CA GLY A 182 -17.48 -18.22 8.80
C GLY A 182 -16.00 -17.88 8.65
N GLY A 183 -15.65 -16.86 7.83
CA GLY A 183 -14.29 -16.36 7.68
C GLY A 183 -13.83 -15.46 8.82
N GLN A 184 -12.75 -14.76 8.60
CA GLN A 184 -11.86 -14.06 9.56
C GLN A 184 -12.45 -13.68 10.95
N ALA A 185 -13.55 -12.94 11.01
CA ALA A 185 -14.12 -12.52 12.29
C ALA A 185 -15.04 -13.57 12.95
N GLN A 186 -15.54 -14.53 12.20
CA GLN A 186 -16.53 -15.51 12.70
C GLN A 186 -15.90 -16.68 13.43
N VAL A 187 -14.60 -16.90 13.27
CA VAL A 187 -13.85 -17.94 14.01
C VAL A 187 -13.41 -17.47 15.40
N MET A 188 -13.62 -16.20 15.72
CA MET A 188 -13.26 -15.65 17.04
C MET A 188 -14.24 -16.17 18.11
N PRO A 189 -13.75 -16.62 19.29
CA PRO A 189 -14.57 -17.22 20.34
C PRO A 189 -15.32 -16.17 21.18
N PHE A 190 -15.99 -15.21 20.52
CA PHE A 190 -16.73 -14.14 21.17
C PHE A 190 -18.23 -14.38 21.13
N GLN A 191 -18.94 -13.66 21.97
CA GLN A 191 -20.41 -13.66 21.91
C GLN A 191 -20.89 -13.18 20.53
N SER A 192 -21.94 -13.80 20.00
CA SER A 192 -22.45 -13.53 18.66
C SER A 192 -22.74 -12.05 18.37
N GLY A 193 -23.18 -11.29 19.35
CA GLY A 193 -23.40 -9.84 19.21
C GLY A 193 -22.12 -9.04 18.97
N VAL A 194 -20.99 -9.44 19.55
CA VAL A 194 -19.69 -8.80 19.32
C VAL A 194 -19.17 -9.14 17.93
N VAL A 195 -19.26 -10.41 17.53
CA VAL A 195 -18.89 -10.87 16.20
C VAL A 195 -19.70 -10.11 15.13
N GLN A 196 -21.03 -9.99 15.31
CA GLN A 196 -21.89 -9.29 14.36
C GLN A 196 -21.52 -7.82 14.24
N ALA A 197 -21.23 -7.14 15.35
CA ALA A 197 -20.81 -5.73 15.33
C ALA A 197 -19.48 -5.51 14.57
N ILE A 198 -18.55 -6.48 14.66
CA ILE A 198 -17.30 -6.47 13.89
C ILE A 198 -17.58 -6.70 12.40
N LEU A 199 -18.40 -7.70 12.08
CA LEU A 199 -18.78 -8.00 10.70
C LEU A 199 -19.43 -6.80 10.02
N ASP A 200 -20.38 -6.15 10.67
CA ASP A 200 -21.11 -5.01 10.11
C ASP A 200 -20.18 -3.85 9.75
N GLN A 201 -19.08 -3.69 10.46
CA GLN A 201 -18.12 -2.60 10.24
C GLN A 201 -17.01 -2.97 9.26
N GLU A 202 -16.44 -4.17 9.37
CA GLU A 202 -15.16 -4.50 8.73
C GLU A 202 -15.30 -5.43 7.52
N TYR A 203 -16.40 -6.19 7.43
CA TYR A 203 -16.53 -7.28 6.48
C TYR A 203 -17.83 -7.26 5.69
N LEU A 204 -17.79 -7.90 4.53
CA LEU A 204 -18.94 -8.24 3.70
C LEU A 204 -18.92 -9.75 3.48
N PRO A 205 -19.55 -10.54 4.38
CA PRO A 205 -19.65 -11.99 4.20
C PRO A 205 -20.51 -12.34 3.00
N VAL A 206 -20.03 -13.29 2.17
CA VAL A 206 -20.71 -13.76 0.97
C VAL A 206 -20.68 -15.28 0.87
N SER A 207 -21.71 -15.88 0.24
CA SER A 207 -21.87 -17.32 0.08
C SER A 207 -22.27 -17.77 -1.34
N ASN A 208 -22.45 -16.80 -2.24
CA ASN A 208 -22.88 -17.08 -3.61
C ASN A 208 -22.48 -15.91 -4.55
N PRO A 209 -22.49 -16.13 -5.88
CA PRO A 209 -22.09 -15.12 -6.87
C PRO A 209 -22.86 -13.80 -6.80
N GLU A 210 -24.14 -13.82 -6.47
CA GLU A 210 -24.94 -12.60 -6.39
C GLU A 210 -24.57 -11.73 -5.19
N GLU A 211 -24.36 -12.34 -4.03
CA GLU A 211 -23.83 -11.65 -2.86
C GLU A 211 -22.42 -11.09 -3.12
N GLY A 212 -21.56 -11.84 -3.83
CA GLY A 212 -20.24 -11.39 -4.26
C GLY A 212 -20.30 -10.10 -5.10
N ARG A 213 -21.16 -10.06 -6.12
CA ARG A 213 -21.38 -8.85 -6.93
C ARG A 213 -21.90 -7.69 -6.09
N ARG A 214 -22.87 -7.95 -5.22
CA ARG A 214 -23.41 -6.91 -4.33
C ARG A 214 -22.34 -6.34 -3.41
N ALA A 215 -21.49 -7.16 -2.82
CA ALA A 215 -20.40 -6.72 -1.96
C ALA A 215 -19.42 -5.81 -2.70
N VAL A 216 -19.08 -6.11 -3.95
CA VAL A 216 -18.28 -5.21 -4.81
C VAL A 216 -19.01 -3.86 -4.99
N LEU A 217 -20.29 -3.87 -5.34
CA LEU A 217 -21.05 -2.64 -5.55
C LEU A 217 -21.19 -1.81 -4.27
N GLU A 218 -21.29 -2.43 -3.09
CA GLU A 218 -21.29 -1.72 -1.81
C GLU A 218 -19.97 -0.98 -1.55
N ASN A 219 -18.83 -1.60 -1.82
CA ASN A 219 -17.53 -0.93 -1.71
C ASN A 219 -17.36 0.18 -2.76
N LEU A 220 -17.81 -0.04 -4.00
CA LEU A 220 -17.80 0.99 -5.03
C LEU A 220 -18.70 2.18 -4.67
N ARG A 221 -19.83 1.97 -4.00
CA ARG A 221 -20.73 3.03 -3.52
C ARG A 221 -20.04 4.00 -2.56
N VAL A 222 -19.15 3.50 -1.71
CA VAL A 222 -18.32 4.34 -0.82
C VAL A 222 -17.02 4.80 -1.50
N ARG A 223 -16.85 4.54 -2.81
CA ARG A 223 -15.72 4.98 -3.63
C ARG A 223 -14.39 4.31 -3.25
N ALA A 224 -14.42 3.03 -2.94
CA ALA A 224 -13.22 2.23 -2.88
C ALA A 224 -12.45 2.25 -4.22
N ASP A 225 -11.13 2.29 -4.18
CA ASP A 225 -10.24 2.31 -5.36
C ASP A 225 -9.90 0.89 -5.82
N LEU A 226 -10.04 -0.09 -4.94
CA LEU A 226 -9.84 -1.52 -5.21
C LEU A 226 -10.78 -2.36 -4.35
N ILE A 227 -10.82 -3.65 -4.64
CA ILE A 227 -11.55 -4.64 -3.83
C ILE A 227 -10.56 -5.53 -3.10
N LYS A 228 -10.68 -5.65 -1.78
CA LYS A 228 -9.97 -6.64 -0.97
C LYS A 228 -10.88 -7.82 -0.70
N VAL A 229 -10.41 -9.02 -1.03
CA VAL A 229 -11.08 -10.28 -0.74
C VAL A 229 -10.21 -11.09 0.21
N VAL A 230 -10.81 -11.68 1.22
CA VAL A 230 -10.25 -12.78 2.00
C VAL A 230 -10.81 -14.06 1.37
N VAL A 231 -9.97 -14.77 0.61
CA VAL A 231 -10.42 -15.95 -0.13
C VAL A 231 -10.56 -17.14 0.79
N ASP A 232 -9.61 -17.28 1.72
CA ASP A 232 -9.59 -18.36 2.70
C ASP A 232 -9.26 -17.87 4.12
N GLU A 233 -9.78 -18.58 5.09
CA GLU A 233 -9.44 -18.44 6.50
C GLU A 233 -9.69 -19.77 7.21
N GLY A 234 -8.63 -20.43 7.65
CA GLY A 234 -8.69 -21.80 8.20
C GLY A 234 -9.31 -22.76 7.17
N GLU A 235 -10.40 -23.43 7.55
CA GLU A 235 -11.12 -24.38 6.66
C GLU A 235 -12.14 -23.70 5.74
N ARG A 236 -12.32 -22.37 5.82
CA ARG A 236 -13.30 -21.64 5.03
C ARG A 236 -12.65 -21.06 3.80
N VAL A 237 -13.18 -21.43 2.63
CA VAL A 237 -12.71 -20.97 1.33
C VAL A 237 -13.91 -20.51 0.51
N LEU A 238 -13.79 -19.39 -0.20
CA LEU A 238 -14.78 -18.96 -1.19
C LEU A 238 -14.82 -19.98 -2.34
N ASP A 239 -16.03 -20.28 -2.83
CA ASP A 239 -16.15 -21.10 -4.03
C ASP A 239 -15.74 -20.34 -5.30
N ASP A 240 -15.36 -21.10 -6.32
CA ASP A 240 -14.86 -20.60 -7.60
C ASP A 240 -15.82 -19.61 -8.28
N ASP A 241 -17.12 -19.92 -8.30
CA ASP A 241 -18.11 -19.11 -9.01
C ASP A 241 -18.33 -17.77 -8.31
N THR A 242 -18.36 -17.77 -6.98
CA THR A 242 -18.43 -16.54 -6.17
C THR A 242 -17.20 -15.68 -6.38
N MET A 243 -16.00 -16.26 -6.33
CA MET A 243 -14.76 -15.50 -6.54
C MET A 243 -14.64 -14.94 -7.97
N LYS A 244 -15.00 -15.72 -8.99
CA LYS A 244 -15.09 -15.25 -10.39
C LYS A 244 -16.09 -14.11 -10.56
N ALA A 245 -17.24 -14.18 -9.87
CA ALA A 245 -18.25 -13.12 -9.92
C ALA A 245 -17.76 -11.80 -9.29
N ILE A 246 -17.02 -11.86 -8.18
CA ILE A 246 -16.37 -10.71 -7.53
C ILE A 246 -15.37 -10.06 -8.49
N VAL A 247 -14.43 -10.85 -9.04
CA VAL A 247 -13.41 -10.35 -9.94
C VAL A 247 -14.02 -9.76 -11.21
N ALA A 248 -14.97 -10.45 -11.84
CA ALA A 248 -15.64 -9.97 -13.04
C ALA A 248 -16.37 -8.64 -12.81
N GLU A 249 -17.05 -8.48 -11.67
CA GLU A 249 -17.77 -7.23 -11.36
C GLU A 249 -16.81 -6.07 -11.10
N ALA A 250 -15.71 -6.31 -10.37
CA ALA A 250 -14.66 -5.29 -10.14
C ALA A 250 -13.97 -4.89 -11.45
N HIS A 251 -13.53 -5.86 -12.25
CA HIS A 251 -12.85 -5.61 -13.51
C HIS A 251 -13.75 -4.94 -14.56
N ARG A 252 -15.07 -5.20 -14.53
CA ARG A 252 -16.04 -4.54 -15.43
C ARG A 252 -15.98 -3.01 -15.35
N VAL A 253 -15.59 -2.47 -14.19
CA VAL A 253 -15.43 -1.03 -13.97
C VAL A 253 -13.97 -0.59 -13.84
N GLY A 254 -13.02 -1.46 -14.18
CA GLY A 254 -11.59 -1.15 -14.17
C GLY A 254 -10.95 -1.13 -12.77
N VAL A 255 -11.61 -1.71 -11.77
CA VAL A 255 -11.14 -1.78 -10.38
C VAL A 255 -10.41 -3.11 -10.15
N ARG A 256 -9.24 -3.05 -9.53
CA ARG A 256 -8.40 -4.22 -9.24
C ARG A 256 -8.85 -4.97 -8.00
N VAL A 257 -8.47 -6.26 -7.94
CA VAL A 257 -8.79 -7.16 -6.83
C VAL A 257 -7.51 -7.66 -6.18
N ALA A 258 -7.38 -7.42 -4.87
CA ALA A 258 -6.34 -7.96 -4.01
C ALA A 258 -6.91 -9.12 -3.18
N ALA A 259 -6.30 -10.29 -3.26
CA ALA A 259 -6.78 -11.51 -2.64
C ALA A 259 -5.84 -11.98 -1.52
N HIS A 260 -6.31 -11.95 -0.26
CA HIS A 260 -5.69 -12.73 0.80
C HIS A 260 -5.96 -14.20 0.52
N ALA A 261 -4.92 -14.99 0.32
CA ALA A 261 -5.01 -16.41 0.11
C ALA A 261 -3.74 -17.10 0.65
N THR A 262 -3.92 -17.98 1.61
CA THR A 262 -2.81 -18.62 2.34
C THR A 262 -2.71 -20.11 2.06
N SER A 263 -3.85 -20.80 1.95
CA SER A 263 -3.90 -22.23 1.66
C SER A 263 -3.73 -22.54 0.16
N PRO A 264 -3.28 -23.75 -0.21
CA PRO A 264 -3.19 -24.13 -1.63
C PRO A 264 -4.53 -24.03 -2.36
N LEU A 265 -5.66 -24.34 -1.70
CA LEU A 265 -6.99 -24.25 -2.29
C LEU A 265 -7.39 -22.78 -2.51
N GLY A 266 -7.24 -21.92 -1.52
CA GLY A 266 -7.55 -20.49 -1.66
C GLY A 266 -6.71 -19.79 -2.71
N ILE A 267 -5.42 -20.12 -2.78
CA ILE A 267 -4.50 -19.62 -3.82
C ILE A 267 -4.96 -20.07 -5.21
N GLN A 268 -5.40 -21.34 -5.36
CA GLN A 268 -5.91 -21.85 -6.63
C GLN A 268 -7.19 -21.11 -7.07
N VAL A 269 -8.14 -20.92 -6.15
CA VAL A 269 -9.38 -20.16 -6.39
C VAL A 269 -9.07 -18.73 -6.85
N ALA A 270 -8.14 -18.05 -6.17
CA ALA A 270 -7.72 -16.70 -6.52
C ALA A 270 -7.08 -16.63 -7.93
N ILE A 271 -6.20 -17.59 -8.24
CA ILE A 271 -5.54 -17.69 -9.57
C ILE A 271 -6.57 -17.93 -10.68
N GLU A 272 -7.51 -18.83 -10.47
CA GLU A 272 -8.52 -19.16 -11.48
C GLU A 272 -9.50 -18.03 -11.74
N ALA A 273 -9.88 -17.31 -10.69
CA ALA A 273 -10.70 -16.11 -10.81
C ALA A 273 -9.99 -14.94 -11.50
N GLY A 274 -8.65 -14.94 -11.55
CA GLY A 274 -7.88 -13.91 -12.25
C GLY A 274 -7.72 -12.61 -11.48
N VAL A 275 -7.42 -12.71 -10.18
CA VAL A 275 -7.12 -11.54 -9.33
C VAL A 275 -5.87 -10.78 -9.81
N ASP A 276 -5.68 -9.55 -9.38
CA ASP A 276 -4.51 -8.74 -9.75
C ASP A 276 -3.32 -8.99 -8.83
N SER A 277 -3.55 -9.27 -7.55
CA SER A 277 -2.51 -9.70 -6.60
C SER A 277 -3.02 -10.75 -5.63
N ILE A 278 -2.09 -11.61 -5.21
CA ILE A 278 -2.26 -12.52 -4.08
C ILE A 278 -1.34 -12.03 -2.96
N GLU A 279 -1.96 -11.79 -1.83
CA GLU A 279 -1.32 -11.39 -0.59
C GLU A 279 -0.94 -12.65 0.20
N HIS A 280 0.25 -12.67 0.82
CA HIS A 280 0.83 -13.78 1.59
C HIS A 280 1.25 -14.98 0.73
N ALA A 281 0.29 -15.75 0.20
CA ALA A 281 0.51 -17.00 -0.55
C ALA A 281 1.38 -18.01 0.22
N ASP A 282 1.08 -18.22 1.52
CA ASP A 282 1.96 -18.92 2.46
C ASP A 282 2.29 -20.35 2.04
N GLU A 283 1.31 -21.09 1.57
CA GLU A 283 1.46 -22.50 1.15
C GLU A 283 1.44 -22.68 -0.38
N ALA A 284 1.82 -21.64 -1.14
CA ALA A 284 1.83 -21.71 -2.60
C ALA A 284 2.77 -22.78 -3.14
N THR A 285 2.25 -23.60 -4.03
CA THR A 285 3.04 -24.63 -4.75
C THR A 285 3.80 -24.02 -5.93
N ALA A 286 4.81 -24.74 -6.43
CA ALA A 286 5.54 -24.34 -7.62
C ALA A 286 4.63 -24.17 -8.86
N GLN A 287 3.62 -25.02 -9.01
CA GLN A 287 2.64 -24.91 -10.10
C GLN A 287 1.81 -23.64 -10.00
N GLN A 288 1.40 -23.25 -8.79
CA GLN A 288 0.64 -22.05 -8.55
C GLN A 288 1.49 -20.80 -8.83
N PHE A 289 2.75 -20.76 -8.41
CA PHE A 289 3.65 -19.66 -8.77
C PHE A 289 3.89 -19.58 -10.29
N GLN A 290 3.99 -20.71 -11.00
CA GLN A 290 4.04 -20.71 -12.47
C GLN A 290 2.76 -20.10 -13.08
N ALA A 291 1.59 -20.50 -12.56
CA ALA A 291 0.31 -19.96 -13.02
C ALA A 291 0.16 -18.45 -12.73
N MET A 292 0.60 -17.98 -11.55
CA MET A 292 0.64 -16.54 -11.24
C MET A 292 1.51 -15.79 -12.25
N ARG A 293 2.74 -16.28 -12.53
CA ARG A 293 3.62 -15.68 -13.54
C ARG A 293 2.95 -15.61 -14.90
N ASP A 294 2.36 -16.71 -15.37
CA ASP A 294 1.79 -16.83 -16.71
C ASP A 294 0.55 -15.93 -16.89
N LYS A 295 -0.21 -15.72 -15.82
CA LYS A 295 -1.35 -14.79 -15.78
C LYS A 295 -0.98 -13.35 -15.41
N GLY A 296 0.29 -13.09 -15.04
CA GLY A 296 0.75 -11.76 -14.63
C GLY A 296 0.24 -11.31 -13.26
N ILE A 297 -0.22 -12.23 -12.42
CA ILE A 297 -0.67 -11.98 -11.04
C ILE A 297 0.53 -11.64 -10.16
N TYR A 298 0.44 -10.57 -9.40
CA TYR A 298 1.49 -10.16 -8.48
C TYR A 298 1.44 -10.96 -7.17
N LEU A 299 2.61 -11.26 -6.62
CA LEU A 299 2.77 -11.69 -5.23
C LEU A 299 3.09 -10.47 -4.37
N VAL A 300 2.36 -10.28 -3.27
CA VAL A 300 2.70 -9.36 -2.19
C VAL A 300 2.97 -10.22 -0.95
N PRO A 301 4.25 -10.56 -0.68
CA PRO A 301 4.57 -11.66 0.23
C PRO A 301 4.44 -11.32 1.71
N THR A 302 4.36 -10.03 2.09
CA THR A 302 4.19 -9.56 3.49
C THR A 302 5.11 -10.25 4.49
N LEU A 303 6.42 -10.21 4.22
CA LEU A 303 7.41 -10.93 5.02
C LEU A 303 7.80 -10.15 6.27
N TRP A 304 7.86 -10.85 7.39
CA TRP A 304 8.21 -10.29 8.68
C TRP A 304 9.55 -10.82 9.17
N PRO A 305 10.52 -9.93 9.51
CA PRO A 305 11.79 -10.34 10.08
C PRO A 305 11.59 -10.89 11.49
N ARG A 306 12.55 -11.70 11.94
CA ARG A 306 12.49 -12.43 13.20
C ARG A 306 12.21 -11.56 14.41
N ASP A 307 12.79 -10.36 14.46
CA ASP A 307 12.67 -9.41 15.56
C ASP A 307 11.28 -8.74 15.65
N MET A 308 10.55 -8.69 14.54
CA MET A 308 9.18 -8.17 14.49
C MET A 308 8.10 -9.27 14.55
N LEU A 309 8.48 -10.57 14.51
CA LEU A 309 7.50 -11.64 14.63
C LEU A 309 6.87 -11.67 16.03
N VAL A 310 5.59 -11.40 16.07
CA VAL A 310 4.75 -11.55 17.28
C VAL A 310 4.23 -12.98 17.31
N VAL A 311 4.95 -13.87 18.01
CA VAL A 311 4.46 -15.22 18.25
C VAL A 311 3.51 -15.14 19.46
N ALA A 312 2.24 -15.05 19.15
CA ALA A 312 1.20 -15.06 20.16
C ALA A 312 1.29 -16.33 21.01
N ARG A 313 1.27 -16.19 22.34
CA ARG A 313 0.92 -17.30 23.21
C ARG A 313 -0.52 -17.66 22.86
N SER A 314 -0.70 -18.81 22.20
CA SER A 314 -2.03 -19.29 21.84
C SER A 314 -2.93 -19.31 23.08
N THR A 315 -4.03 -18.55 23.05
CA THR A 315 -5.09 -18.63 24.06
C THR A 315 -5.93 -19.91 23.91
N THR A 316 -5.81 -20.62 22.80
CA THR A 316 -6.32 -21.98 22.65
C THR A 316 -5.33 -22.91 23.36
N ASN A 317 -5.73 -23.46 24.51
CA ASN A 317 -4.96 -24.41 25.28
C ASN A 317 -4.42 -25.55 24.39
N PRO A 318 -3.14 -25.52 23.98
CA PRO A 318 -2.55 -26.71 23.41
C PRO A 318 -2.52 -27.79 24.50
N PRO A 319 -2.54 -29.08 24.13
CA PRO A 319 -2.45 -30.16 25.10
C PRO A 319 -1.27 -29.93 26.05
N PRO A 320 -1.38 -30.21 27.34
CA PRO A 320 -0.29 -30.04 28.31
C PRO A 320 0.99 -30.72 27.77
N GLY A 321 2.10 -29.99 27.71
CA GLY A 321 3.39 -30.47 27.21
C GLY A 321 3.69 -30.21 25.73
N THR A 322 2.84 -29.52 24.97
CA THR A 322 3.02 -29.20 23.54
C THR A 322 3.15 -27.69 23.26
N HIS A 323 3.66 -26.90 24.21
CA HIS A 323 3.97 -25.50 23.92
C HIS A 323 5.22 -25.45 23.01
N PRO A 324 5.09 -25.09 21.72
CA PRO A 324 6.28 -24.87 20.91
C PRO A 324 7.11 -23.75 21.54
N ASP A 325 8.43 -23.90 21.51
CA ASP A 325 9.34 -22.81 21.88
C ASP A 325 9.06 -21.61 20.96
N PRO A 326 8.68 -20.44 21.49
CA PRO A 326 8.40 -19.28 20.67
C PRO A 326 9.56 -18.88 19.77
N GLU A 327 10.80 -19.05 20.23
CA GLU A 327 11.98 -18.70 19.46
C GLU A 327 12.23 -19.70 18.31
N ALA A 328 12.05 -21.01 18.57
CA ALA A 328 12.09 -22.03 17.53
C ALA A 328 10.99 -21.84 16.48
N THR A 329 9.79 -21.39 16.91
CA THR A 329 8.68 -21.06 16.00
C THR A 329 9.02 -19.89 15.11
N LYS A 330 9.66 -18.83 15.62
CA LYS A 330 10.13 -17.69 14.82
C LYS A 330 11.15 -18.13 13.77
N ASP A 331 12.11 -18.98 14.14
CA ASP A 331 13.12 -19.50 13.22
C ASP A 331 12.49 -20.32 12.09
N GLN A 332 11.49 -21.13 12.41
CA GLN A 332 10.72 -21.88 11.41
C GLN A 332 9.98 -20.95 10.44
N ILE A 333 9.23 -19.97 10.96
CA ILE A 333 8.50 -18.99 10.14
C ILE A 333 9.45 -18.25 9.19
N VAL A 334 10.60 -17.79 9.67
CA VAL A 334 11.61 -17.11 8.83
C VAL A 334 12.12 -18.03 7.74
N ALA A 335 12.39 -19.31 8.05
CA ALA A 335 12.86 -20.28 7.06
C ALA A 335 11.79 -20.55 5.98
N GLU A 336 10.53 -20.70 6.36
CA GLU A 336 9.40 -20.89 5.44
C GLU A 336 9.20 -19.67 4.54
N GLN A 337 9.19 -18.46 5.10
CA GLN A 337 9.11 -17.21 4.34
C GLN A 337 10.24 -17.11 3.31
N ARG A 338 11.46 -17.42 3.70
CA ARG A 338 12.62 -17.40 2.82
C ARG A 338 12.48 -18.41 1.67
N ALA A 339 12.09 -19.64 1.98
CA ALA A 339 11.91 -20.70 0.97
C ALA A 339 10.82 -20.31 -0.04
N ARG A 340 9.70 -19.75 0.42
CA ARG A 340 8.61 -19.25 -0.40
C ARG A 340 9.07 -18.13 -1.34
N LEU A 341 9.75 -17.11 -0.80
CA LEU A 341 10.27 -15.99 -1.59
C LEU A 341 11.26 -16.48 -2.66
N ASP A 342 12.17 -17.36 -2.29
CA ASP A 342 13.16 -17.94 -3.22
C ASP A 342 12.49 -18.71 -4.35
N LEU A 343 11.47 -19.51 -4.05
CA LEU A 343 10.71 -20.27 -5.04
C LEU A 343 9.99 -19.34 -6.02
N ALA A 344 9.27 -18.35 -5.50
CA ALA A 344 8.54 -17.38 -6.32
C ALA A 344 9.49 -16.59 -7.25
N ARG A 345 10.65 -16.15 -6.73
CA ARG A 345 11.68 -15.46 -7.53
C ARG A 345 12.27 -16.34 -8.63
N LYS A 346 12.64 -17.58 -8.31
CA LYS A 346 13.18 -18.55 -9.29
C LYS A 346 12.20 -18.81 -10.41
N LEU A 347 10.91 -18.80 -10.13
CA LEU A 347 9.86 -19.03 -11.12
C LEU A 347 9.44 -17.74 -11.86
N GLY A 348 10.00 -16.59 -11.51
CA GLY A 348 9.77 -15.33 -12.21
C GLY A 348 8.41 -14.67 -11.91
N VAL A 349 7.85 -14.91 -10.73
CA VAL A 349 6.62 -14.24 -10.28
C VAL A 349 6.89 -12.75 -10.08
N LYS A 350 6.02 -11.90 -10.59
CA LYS A 350 6.08 -10.45 -10.30
C LYS A 350 5.80 -10.20 -8.83
N MET A 351 6.57 -9.33 -8.19
CA MET A 351 6.41 -9.02 -6.78
C MET A 351 6.30 -7.53 -6.54
N ALA A 352 5.48 -7.17 -5.55
CA ALA A 352 5.43 -5.82 -4.98
C ALA A 352 5.59 -5.91 -3.46
N PHE A 353 6.23 -4.89 -2.88
CA PHE A 353 6.37 -4.78 -1.44
C PHE A 353 5.01 -4.47 -0.80
N GLY A 354 4.72 -5.13 0.31
CA GLY A 354 3.61 -4.87 1.21
C GLY A 354 4.04 -5.22 2.62
N SER A 355 3.85 -4.29 3.56
CA SER A 355 4.31 -4.44 4.93
C SER A 355 3.40 -5.35 5.75
N ASP A 356 2.11 -5.27 5.51
CA ASP A 356 1.07 -5.82 6.39
C ASP A 356 1.21 -5.33 7.84
N GLU A 357 1.72 -4.09 8.00
CA GLU A 357 2.00 -3.50 9.30
C GLU A 357 0.73 -2.95 9.93
N TRP A 358 0.48 -3.35 11.16
CA TRP A 358 -0.68 -2.96 11.97
C TRP A 358 -0.37 -2.70 13.45
N TYR A 359 0.91 -2.87 13.88
CA TYR A 359 1.31 -2.67 15.26
C TYR A 359 1.83 -1.26 15.55
N ALA A 360 1.64 -0.81 16.78
CA ALA A 360 2.31 0.34 17.35
C ALA A 360 3.55 -0.11 18.11
N TRP A 361 4.71 -0.04 17.50
CA TRP A 361 5.97 -0.41 18.13
C TRP A 361 6.42 0.66 19.11
N PRO A 362 6.83 0.31 20.33
CA PRO A 362 7.19 1.30 21.35
C PRO A 362 8.49 2.07 21.03
N ASP A 363 9.34 1.51 20.19
CA ASP A 363 10.66 2.03 19.82
C ASP A 363 10.77 2.53 18.38
N LYS A 364 9.72 2.45 17.60
CA LYS A 364 9.69 2.83 16.19
C LYS A 364 8.45 3.64 15.83
N THR A 365 8.62 4.68 15.02
CA THR A 365 7.47 5.26 14.31
C THR A 365 6.95 4.28 13.25
N ARG A 366 5.72 4.45 12.81
CA ARG A 366 5.12 3.63 11.75
C ARG A 366 6.04 3.56 10.52
N GLY A 367 6.50 4.70 10.02
CA GLY A 367 7.37 4.73 8.85
C GLY A 367 8.74 4.07 9.07
N GLN A 368 9.25 4.03 10.31
CA GLN A 368 10.47 3.27 10.63
C GLN A 368 10.18 1.77 10.63
N ALA A 369 9.06 1.33 11.18
CA ALA A 369 8.64 -0.07 11.15
C ALA A 369 8.44 -0.57 9.71
N THR A 370 7.71 0.19 8.89
CA THR A 370 7.47 -0.15 7.48
C THR A 370 8.77 -0.22 6.68
N ARG A 371 9.75 0.70 6.91
CA ARG A 371 11.08 0.59 6.29
C ARG A 371 11.83 -0.65 6.74
N HIS A 372 11.80 -0.98 8.02
CA HIS A 372 12.47 -2.17 8.54
C HIS A 372 11.93 -3.46 7.90
N LEU A 373 10.62 -3.53 7.62
CA LEU A 373 10.02 -4.63 6.87
C LEU A 373 10.53 -4.68 5.41
N LEU A 374 10.72 -3.52 4.77
CA LEU A 374 11.31 -3.46 3.42
C LEU A 374 12.79 -3.89 3.45
N GLU A 375 13.56 -3.41 4.41
CA GLU A 375 14.98 -3.75 4.60
C GLU A 375 15.18 -5.25 4.84
N ALA A 376 14.24 -5.87 5.55
CA ALA A 376 14.26 -7.29 5.84
C ALA A 376 14.20 -8.17 4.57
N LEU A 377 13.69 -7.69 3.45
CA LEU A 377 13.71 -8.44 2.18
C LEU A 377 15.13 -8.88 1.78
N GLN A 378 16.15 -8.09 2.14
CA GLN A 378 17.55 -8.49 1.93
C GLN A 378 17.93 -9.69 2.78
N THR A 379 17.46 -9.78 4.01
CA THR A 379 17.72 -10.95 4.88
C THR A 379 17.06 -12.22 4.38
N PHE A 380 15.94 -12.07 3.65
CA PHE A 380 15.25 -13.15 2.96
C PHE A 380 15.87 -13.51 1.60
N GLY A 381 16.97 -12.86 1.20
CA GLY A 381 17.74 -13.19 -0.01
C GLY A 381 17.35 -12.40 -1.27
N MET A 382 16.52 -11.37 -1.16
CA MET A 382 16.26 -10.46 -2.27
C MET A 382 17.46 -9.50 -2.44
N SER A 383 17.85 -9.23 -3.68
CA SER A 383 18.86 -8.19 -3.90
C SER A 383 18.31 -6.80 -3.51
N PRO A 384 19.16 -5.87 -3.01
CA PRO A 384 18.70 -4.52 -2.72
C PRO A 384 18.01 -3.82 -3.91
N ALA A 385 18.50 -4.04 -5.12
CA ALA A 385 17.90 -3.51 -6.34
C ALA A 385 16.48 -4.06 -6.59
N ASP A 386 16.27 -5.36 -6.35
CA ASP A 386 14.96 -5.98 -6.52
C ASP A 386 13.99 -5.56 -5.40
N ALA A 387 14.48 -5.44 -4.16
CA ALA A 387 13.69 -4.93 -3.04
C ALA A 387 13.22 -3.49 -3.29
N LEU A 388 14.11 -2.59 -3.73
CA LEU A 388 13.75 -1.22 -4.10
C LEU A 388 12.80 -1.19 -5.31
N ARG A 389 12.99 -2.07 -6.31
CA ARG A 389 12.07 -2.19 -7.43
C ARG A 389 10.68 -2.64 -6.97
N SER A 390 10.60 -3.59 -6.01
CA SER A 390 9.33 -4.06 -5.48
C SER A 390 8.53 -2.97 -4.75
N ALA A 391 9.22 -2.03 -4.10
CA ALA A 391 8.61 -0.90 -3.38
C ALA A 391 8.51 0.38 -4.24
N THR A 392 8.75 0.30 -5.54
CA THR A 392 8.68 1.46 -6.46
C THR A 392 7.97 1.09 -7.76
N VAL A 393 8.71 0.69 -8.80
CA VAL A 393 8.15 0.41 -10.14
C VAL A 393 7.13 -0.71 -10.12
N SER A 394 7.46 -1.85 -9.52
CA SER A 394 6.54 -3.00 -9.48
C SER A 394 5.27 -2.68 -8.68
N ALA A 395 5.42 -1.98 -7.55
CA ALA A 395 4.30 -1.52 -6.76
C ALA A 395 3.41 -0.53 -7.56
N ALA A 396 4.01 0.44 -8.25
CA ALA A 396 3.27 1.39 -9.08
C ALA A 396 2.54 0.71 -10.25
N GLU A 397 3.13 -0.33 -10.85
CA GLU A 397 2.48 -1.15 -11.87
C GLU A 397 1.30 -1.94 -11.29
N LEU A 398 1.50 -2.60 -10.13
CA LEU A 398 0.42 -3.29 -9.43
C LEU A 398 -0.74 -2.34 -9.11
N LEU A 399 -0.48 -1.11 -8.68
CA LEU A 399 -1.51 -0.11 -8.39
C LEU A 399 -2.09 0.59 -9.63
N ASN A 400 -1.65 0.23 -10.84
CA ASN A 400 -2.03 0.88 -12.11
C ASN A 400 -1.71 2.38 -12.18
N VAL A 401 -0.70 2.82 -11.45
CA VAL A 401 -0.22 4.21 -11.40
C VAL A 401 1.20 4.38 -11.95
N GLY A 402 1.74 3.37 -12.62
CA GLY A 402 3.10 3.36 -13.16
C GLY A 402 3.39 4.48 -14.16
N HIS A 403 2.36 5.05 -14.79
CA HIS A 403 2.47 6.23 -15.65
C HIS A 403 2.69 7.55 -14.86
N LEU A 404 2.41 7.56 -13.55
CA LEU A 404 2.53 8.72 -12.67
C LEU A 404 3.61 8.58 -11.59
N LEU A 405 3.91 7.36 -11.15
CA LEU A 405 4.72 7.07 -9.95
C LEU A 405 5.74 5.94 -10.20
N GLY A 406 6.53 5.64 -9.19
CA GLY A 406 7.42 4.49 -9.13
C GLY A 406 8.81 4.70 -9.74
N SER A 407 9.03 5.76 -10.51
CA SER A 407 10.35 6.14 -11.05
C SER A 407 10.44 7.64 -11.24
N LEU A 408 11.67 8.18 -11.23
CA LEU A 408 11.93 9.60 -11.48
C LEU A 408 12.12 9.81 -12.98
N GLU A 409 11.04 10.22 -13.66
CA GLU A 409 11.03 10.44 -15.11
C GLU A 409 10.19 11.67 -15.45
N PRO A 410 10.50 12.39 -16.54
CA PRO A 410 9.65 13.48 -17.03
C PRO A 410 8.19 13.03 -17.22
N GLY A 411 7.25 13.86 -16.78
CA GLY A 411 5.81 13.59 -16.82
C GLY A 411 5.25 12.90 -15.59
N LYS A 412 6.09 12.38 -14.70
CA LYS A 412 5.67 11.75 -13.44
C LYS A 412 5.65 12.74 -12.27
N TYR A 413 4.88 12.42 -11.25
CA TYR A 413 4.90 13.22 -10.02
C TYR A 413 6.30 13.23 -9.38
N ALA A 414 6.65 14.38 -8.81
CA ALA A 414 7.89 14.55 -8.07
C ALA A 414 7.75 13.95 -6.66
N ASP A 415 7.70 12.63 -6.62
CA ASP A 415 7.75 11.82 -5.41
C ASP A 415 9.16 11.27 -5.30
N LEU A 416 9.95 11.81 -4.37
CA LEU A 416 11.33 11.38 -4.17
C LEU A 416 11.72 11.45 -2.69
N ILE A 417 12.65 10.59 -2.33
CA ILE A 417 13.31 10.63 -1.03
C ILE A 417 14.82 10.74 -1.23
N ALA A 418 15.51 11.35 -0.26
CA ALA A 418 16.94 11.39 -0.27
C ALA A 418 17.52 10.93 1.06
N LEU A 419 18.63 10.22 0.98
CA LEU A 419 19.29 9.59 2.12
C LEU A 419 20.81 9.71 2.05
N GLU A 420 21.43 9.58 3.21
CA GLU A 420 22.87 9.34 3.33
C GLU A 420 23.17 7.85 3.19
N GLY A 421 24.08 7.48 2.32
CA GLY A 421 24.45 6.08 2.13
C GLY A 421 24.08 5.53 0.76
N ASP A 422 24.17 4.21 0.64
CA ASP A 422 24.00 3.47 -0.63
C ASP A 422 23.05 2.30 -0.47
N PRO A 423 21.73 2.49 -0.72
CA PRO A 423 20.76 1.44 -0.54
C PRO A 423 20.87 0.30 -1.56
N LEU A 424 21.69 0.43 -2.62
CA LEU A 424 22.01 -0.71 -3.51
C LEU A 424 23.09 -1.62 -2.93
N LEU A 425 23.95 -1.09 -2.04
CA LEU A 425 24.95 -1.90 -1.32
C LEU A 425 24.37 -2.49 -0.03
N ASN A 426 23.64 -1.67 0.71
CA ASN A 426 23.02 -2.07 1.97
C ASN A 426 21.64 -1.42 2.11
N LEU A 427 20.59 -2.25 2.08
CA LEU A 427 19.22 -1.76 2.14
C LEU A 427 18.90 -1.05 3.47
N ASN A 428 19.60 -1.38 4.57
CA ASN A 428 19.48 -0.69 5.86
C ASN A 428 19.87 0.79 5.80
N ASP A 429 20.53 1.24 4.71
CA ASP A 429 20.76 2.67 4.52
C ASP A 429 19.46 3.48 4.31
N LEU A 430 18.32 2.81 4.08
CA LEU A 430 16.99 3.45 4.11
C LEU A 430 16.65 4.07 5.47
N GLU A 431 17.22 3.60 6.57
CA GLU A 431 17.11 4.26 7.88
C GLU A 431 17.62 5.69 7.88
N LYS A 432 18.53 6.02 6.94
CA LYS A 432 19.17 7.33 6.79
C LYS A 432 18.42 8.30 5.89
N VAL A 433 17.13 8.05 5.63
CA VAL A 433 16.26 8.99 4.90
C VAL A 433 16.15 10.29 5.69
N LYS A 434 16.53 11.40 5.06
CA LYS A 434 16.55 12.76 5.63
C LYS A 434 15.70 13.76 4.84
N PHE A 435 15.32 13.42 3.64
CA PHE A 435 14.49 14.27 2.79
C PHE A 435 13.35 13.46 2.18
N VAL A 436 12.14 14.02 2.22
CA VAL A 436 10.95 13.44 1.62
C VAL A 436 10.20 14.52 0.86
N MET A 437 9.89 14.26 -0.40
CA MET A 437 9.05 15.10 -1.26
C MET A 437 7.92 14.28 -1.85
N LYS A 438 6.69 14.79 -1.78
CA LYS A 438 5.50 14.18 -2.40
C LYS A 438 4.81 15.19 -3.30
N GLY A 439 4.69 14.89 -4.61
CA GLY A 439 4.07 15.78 -5.58
C GLY A 439 4.72 17.16 -5.63
N GLY A 440 6.05 17.23 -5.47
CA GLY A 440 6.82 18.49 -5.46
C GLY A 440 6.76 19.26 -4.15
N GLU A 441 5.99 18.83 -3.16
CA GLU A 441 5.93 19.45 -1.83
C GLU A 441 6.91 18.78 -0.88
N ILE A 442 7.76 19.60 -0.20
CA ILE A 442 8.70 19.10 0.80
C ILE A 442 7.90 18.70 2.06
N VAL A 443 8.02 17.44 2.44
CA VAL A 443 7.42 16.89 3.66
C VAL A 443 8.43 16.92 4.81
N ARG A 444 9.68 16.57 4.52
CA ARG A 444 10.77 16.48 5.48
C ARG A 444 12.07 16.93 4.82
N ASP A 445 12.85 17.75 5.53
CA ASP A 445 14.17 18.19 5.09
C ASP A 445 15.12 18.35 6.27
N ASP A 446 15.78 17.27 6.65
CA ASP A 446 16.77 17.25 7.72
C ASP A 446 18.18 17.57 7.21
N PHE A 447 18.40 17.72 5.90
CA PHE A 447 19.68 18.18 5.35
C PHE A 447 19.91 19.69 5.56
N HIS A 448 18.81 20.47 5.57
CA HIS A 448 18.88 21.93 5.65
C HIS A 448 18.33 22.51 6.97
N SER A 449 17.72 21.69 7.82
CA SER A 449 17.12 22.13 9.09
C SER A 449 18.14 22.62 10.14
N ALA A 450 19.41 22.22 10.05
CA ALA A 450 20.46 22.61 11.00
C ALA A 450 20.90 24.08 10.87
N THR A 451 20.54 24.79 9.79
CA THR A 451 20.95 26.17 9.54
C THR A 451 20.01 27.23 10.14
N SER A 452 18.79 26.85 10.53
CA SER A 452 17.79 27.81 11.05
C SER A 452 17.73 27.93 12.58
N SER A 453 18.44 27.10 13.34
CA SER A 453 18.45 27.14 14.80
C SER A 453 19.45 28.16 15.41
N ASN A 454 20.30 28.81 14.59
CA ASN A 454 21.28 29.80 15.04
C ASN A 454 20.82 31.26 14.86
N LEU A 455 19.54 31.49 14.56
CA LEU A 455 18.96 32.84 14.42
C LEU A 455 17.75 33.00 15.34
N LYS A 456 17.89 32.76 16.65
CA LYS A 456 16.99 33.23 17.67
C LYS A 456 17.76 33.88 18.81
#